data_e10717196d1e4450358325a61f0f98c1
#
_entry.id   e10717196d1e4450358325a61f0f98c1
#
_cell.length_a   1.000
_cell.length_b   1.000
_cell.length_c   1.000
_cell.angle_alpha   90.00
_cell.angle_beta   90.00
_cell.angle_gamma   90.00
#
_symmetry.space_group_name_H-M   'P 1'
#
loop_
_entity.id
_entity.type
_entity.pdbx_description
1 polymer ?
#
loop_
_entity_poly.entity_id
_entity_poly.type
_entity_poly.pdbx_seq_one_letter_code
_entity_poly.pdbx_strand_id
1 'polypeptide(L)'
;MKTLKHIKEKVTDFDNIYSAYIHARKNKRFRREVLSFSANLEDNLHKIQESLINQTYVPGRYHKRVIHEPAERLIMWQDFVHRVVQWAVYQVVNPAFVSSYIEDSFACIPGRGTNAAAQRLYQFMQQAGRKQQQAGLDASGRPKLRYWVQKLDTSKFFYRIDHKVSLDLIGRKCNYDPWLMWLMDLFVNAPGERFGFPPGLGINDLEPEEMLEDKGLAVGSLLNQMLANINQNEVDHFAKRQLRIHYYVRYMDDIVMLADSKAQLLEWRQQISEFMADRLKLELNPKKSFIQPISHGVDFCQYRIFTNHIKLKKATALRMKHNLKRIQRLYAEGQISLERAQKTVTSYTGLLSHCDSWQLTQSIFGENGWFKLQRNNDKKDKDNTF
;
A
#
# COMPACT_ATOMS: atom_id res chain seq x y z
N MET A 1 -18.95 -7.04 -18.33
CA MET A 1 -17.93 -7.50 -17.37
C MET A 1 -18.20 -8.97 -17.07
N LYS A 2 -17.20 -9.89 -17.13
CA LYS A 2 -17.44 -11.30 -16.80
C LYS A 2 -17.74 -11.43 -15.29
N THR A 3 -18.89 -11.98 -14.95
CA THR A 3 -19.28 -12.30 -13.57
C THR A 3 -18.54 -13.54 -13.10
N LEU A 4 -18.13 -13.56 -11.83
CA LEU A 4 -17.56 -14.76 -11.22
C LEU A 4 -18.67 -15.84 -11.07
N LYS A 5 -18.33 -17.08 -11.40
CA LYS A 5 -19.23 -18.25 -11.29
C LYS A 5 -18.51 -19.39 -10.57
N HIS A 6 -19.28 -20.26 -9.91
CA HIS A 6 -18.75 -21.42 -9.19
C HIS A 6 -17.72 -21.01 -8.13
N ILE A 7 -18.04 -19.98 -7.34
CA ILE A 7 -17.08 -19.39 -6.40
C ILE A 7 -16.84 -20.35 -5.23
N LYS A 8 -17.90 -20.91 -4.65
CA LYS A 8 -17.82 -21.87 -3.56
C LYS A 8 -16.89 -23.03 -3.95
N GLU A 9 -17.19 -23.69 -5.06
CA GLU A 9 -16.46 -24.86 -5.54
C GLU A 9 -14.97 -24.54 -5.76
N LYS A 10 -14.67 -23.38 -6.34
CA LYS A 10 -13.28 -22.95 -6.57
C LYS A 10 -12.54 -22.59 -5.29
N VAL A 11 -13.19 -21.93 -4.35
CA VAL A 11 -12.54 -21.52 -3.09
C VAL A 11 -12.33 -22.73 -2.19
N THR A 12 -13.28 -23.65 -2.14
CA THR A 12 -13.23 -24.86 -1.31
C THR A 12 -12.52 -26.04 -1.96
N ASP A 13 -12.04 -25.89 -3.20
CA ASP A 13 -11.19 -26.88 -3.85
C ASP A 13 -9.92 -27.11 -3.03
N PHE A 14 -9.54 -28.37 -2.84
CA PHE A 14 -8.39 -28.73 -1.99
C PHE A 14 -7.08 -28.17 -2.53
N ASP A 15 -6.88 -28.23 -3.85
CA ASP A 15 -5.66 -27.70 -4.49
C ASP A 15 -5.59 -26.17 -4.34
N ASN A 16 -6.75 -25.50 -4.38
CA ASN A 16 -6.82 -24.07 -4.09
C ASN A 16 -6.43 -23.75 -2.64
N ILE A 17 -6.92 -24.52 -1.65
CA ILE A 17 -6.57 -24.33 -0.24
C ILE A 17 -5.09 -24.65 0.01
N TYR A 18 -4.58 -25.72 -0.61
CA TYR A 18 -3.15 -26.04 -0.53
C TYR A 18 -2.27 -24.93 -1.13
N SER A 19 -2.64 -24.43 -2.31
CA SER A 19 -1.97 -23.27 -2.93
C SER A 19 -2.03 -22.04 -2.02
N ALA A 20 -3.15 -21.79 -1.38
CA ALA A 20 -3.31 -20.70 -0.40
C ALA A 20 -2.37 -20.85 0.80
N TYR A 21 -2.19 -22.08 1.33
CA TYR A 21 -1.19 -22.36 2.36
C TYR A 21 0.23 -22.03 1.88
N ILE A 22 0.60 -22.44 0.67
CA ILE A 22 1.92 -22.14 0.10
C ILE A 22 2.16 -20.63 0.02
N HIS A 23 1.17 -19.85 -0.42
CA HIS A 23 1.24 -18.39 -0.46
C HIS A 23 1.32 -17.77 0.94
N ALA A 24 0.48 -18.22 1.86
CA ALA A 24 0.42 -17.70 3.24
C ALA A 24 1.74 -17.87 4.00
N ARG A 25 2.44 -19.02 3.81
CA ARG A 25 3.71 -19.33 4.48
C ARG A 25 4.94 -18.68 3.83
N LYS A 26 4.83 -18.10 2.64
CA LYS A 26 5.97 -17.52 1.92
C LYS A 26 6.72 -16.50 2.79
N ASN A 27 8.04 -16.65 2.90
CA ASN A 27 8.94 -15.84 3.75
C ASN A 27 8.65 -15.93 5.27
N LYS A 28 7.86 -16.92 5.73
CA LYS A 28 7.47 -17.10 7.13
C LYS A 28 7.59 -18.57 7.59
N ARG A 29 8.24 -19.43 6.80
CA ARG A 29 8.29 -20.89 7.00
C ARG A 29 8.75 -21.32 8.40
N PHE A 30 9.65 -20.57 9.02
CA PHE A 30 10.25 -20.88 10.32
C PHE A 30 9.53 -20.22 11.50
N ARG A 31 8.40 -19.53 11.28
CA ARG A 31 7.60 -19.01 12.38
C ARG A 31 6.88 -20.15 13.10
N ARG A 32 6.83 -20.08 14.43
CA ARG A 32 6.19 -21.11 15.27
C ARG A 32 4.78 -21.45 14.82
N GLU A 33 3.96 -20.45 14.54
CA GLU A 33 2.58 -20.62 14.04
C GLU A 33 2.50 -21.43 12.72
N VAL A 34 3.46 -21.19 11.81
CA VAL A 34 3.52 -21.89 10.51
C VAL A 34 4.04 -23.32 10.70
N LEU A 35 5.05 -23.53 11.54
CA LEU A 35 5.57 -24.86 11.85
C LEU A 35 4.51 -25.74 12.52
N SER A 36 3.80 -25.20 13.52
CA SER A 36 2.69 -25.90 14.20
C SER A 36 1.57 -26.31 13.23
N PHE A 37 1.15 -25.39 12.35
CA PHE A 37 0.16 -25.69 11.32
C PHE A 37 0.65 -26.76 10.35
N SER A 38 1.92 -26.71 9.96
CA SER A 38 2.53 -27.62 8.97
C SER A 38 2.76 -29.04 9.53
N ALA A 39 2.83 -29.18 10.86
CA ALA A 39 3.03 -30.49 11.50
C ALA A 39 1.86 -31.45 11.26
N ASN A 40 0.62 -30.93 11.13
CA ASN A 40 -0.58 -31.68 10.81
C ASN A 40 -1.25 -31.07 9.57
N LEU A 41 -0.49 -30.95 8.46
CA LEU A 41 -0.89 -30.13 7.32
C LEU A 41 -2.20 -30.61 6.69
N GLU A 42 -2.28 -31.88 6.34
CA GLU A 42 -3.43 -32.46 5.64
C GLU A 42 -4.73 -32.31 6.46
N ASP A 43 -4.70 -32.70 7.73
CA ASP A 43 -5.84 -32.55 8.65
C ASP A 43 -6.28 -31.09 8.79
N ASN A 44 -5.31 -30.16 8.89
CA ASN A 44 -5.62 -28.75 9.03
C ASN A 44 -6.23 -28.16 7.74
N LEU A 45 -5.79 -28.61 6.56
CA LEU A 45 -6.38 -28.17 5.29
C LEU A 45 -7.79 -28.75 5.10
N HIS A 46 -8.01 -30.01 5.45
CA HIS A 46 -9.35 -30.62 5.43
C HIS A 46 -10.31 -29.95 6.40
N LYS A 47 -9.89 -29.61 7.62
CA LYS A 47 -10.70 -28.84 8.57
C LYS A 47 -11.12 -27.47 8.00
N ILE A 48 -10.20 -26.77 7.32
CA ILE A 48 -10.53 -25.53 6.64
C ILE A 48 -11.56 -25.79 5.54
N GLN A 49 -11.33 -26.79 4.69
CA GLN A 49 -12.22 -27.14 3.59
C GLN A 49 -13.64 -27.46 4.08
N GLU A 50 -13.77 -28.35 5.05
CA GLU A 50 -15.04 -28.72 5.64
C GLU A 50 -15.77 -27.53 6.27
N SER A 51 -15.06 -26.70 7.02
CA SER A 51 -15.66 -25.51 7.65
C SER A 51 -16.19 -24.52 6.63
N LEU A 52 -15.53 -24.38 5.48
CA LEU A 52 -15.97 -23.51 4.39
C LEU A 52 -17.14 -24.12 3.62
N ILE A 53 -17.11 -25.42 3.32
CA ILE A 53 -18.20 -26.14 2.64
C ILE A 53 -19.49 -26.05 3.46
N ASN A 54 -19.39 -26.33 4.78
CA ASN A 54 -20.50 -26.37 5.70
C ASN A 54 -20.92 -25.02 6.27
N GLN A 55 -20.22 -23.92 5.89
CA GLN A 55 -20.45 -22.57 6.40
C GLN A 55 -20.34 -22.45 7.94
N THR A 56 -19.48 -23.28 8.54
CA THR A 56 -19.20 -23.28 9.98
C THR A 56 -17.90 -22.54 10.33
N TYR A 57 -17.23 -21.96 9.34
CA TYR A 57 -16.02 -21.20 9.56
C TYR A 57 -16.28 -19.96 10.41
N VAL A 58 -15.47 -19.79 11.46
CA VAL A 58 -15.48 -18.61 12.34
C VAL A 58 -14.11 -17.96 12.31
N PRO A 59 -13.99 -16.67 11.94
CA PRO A 59 -12.73 -15.96 12.01
C PRO A 59 -12.23 -15.85 13.47
N GLY A 60 -10.94 -16.06 13.68
CA GLY A 60 -10.32 -15.84 14.98
C GLY A 60 -10.19 -14.35 15.31
N ARG A 61 -9.93 -14.07 16.58
CA ARG A 61 -9.69 -12.71 17.10
C ARG A 61 -8.49 -12.06 16.41
N TYR A 62 -8.51 -10.73 16.33
CA TYR A 62 -7.41 -9.95 15.82
C TYR A 62 -6.39 -9.63 16.92
N HIS A 63 -5.12 -9.94 16.66
CA HIS A 63 -4.01 -9.38 17.42
C HIS A 63 -3.79 -7.93 16.98
N LYS A 64 -3.55 -7.03 17.94
CA LYS A 64 -3.44 -5.59 17.69
C LYS A 64 -2.05 -5.08 18.14
N ARG A 65 -1.40 -4.24 17.35
CA ARG A 65 -0.16 -3.58 17.70
C ARG A 65 -0.04 -2.21 17.04
N VAL A 66 0.27 -1.21 17.85
CA VAL A 66 0.61 0.12 17.34
C VAL A 66 2.06 0.11 16.83
N ILE A 67 2.28 0.64 15.65
CA ILE A 67 3.60 0.97 15.10
C ILE A 67 3.70 2.47 14.90
N HIS A 68 4.87 3.06 15.20
CA HIS A 68 5.06 4.51 15.18
C HIS A 68 5.80 5.01 13.94
N GLU A 69 6.43 4.13 13.16
CA GLU A 69 7.20 4.49 11.97
C GLU A 69 6.71 3.75 10.72
N PRO A 70 6.64 4.43 9.55
CA PRO A 70 6.93 5.84 9.24
C PRO A 70 5.82 6.80 9.66
N ALA A 71 4.70 6.32 10.11
CA ALA A 71 3.57 7.02 10.70
C ALA A 71 2.87 6.06 11.66
N GLU A 72 2.20 6.62 12.65
CA GLU A 72 1.47 5.84 13.63
C GLU A 72 0.31 5.08 12.99
N ARG A 73 0.27 3.76 13.21
CA ARG A 73 -0.74 2.86 12.65
C ARG A 73 -1.05 1.73 13.63
N LEU A 74 -2.31 1.40 13.75
CA LEU A 74 -2.77 0.19 14.42
C LEU A 74 -2.77 -0.96 13.42
N ILE A 75 -1.76 -1.84 13.52
CA ILE A 75 -1.68 -3.05 12.70
C ILE A 75 -2.48 -4.15 13.39
N MET A 76 -3.29 -4.84 12.61
CA MET A 76 -4.16 -5.91 13.10
C MET A 76 -3.96 -7.15 12.23
N TRP A 77 -3.79 -8.30 12.87
CA TRP A 77 -3.60 -9.56 12.14
C TRP A 77 -4.27 -10.71 12.87
N GLN A 78 -4.58 -11.73 12.14
CA GLN A 78 -5.13 -12.99 12.64
C GLN A 78 -4.08 -14.10 12.57
N ASP A 79 -4.35 -15.21 13.26
CA ASP A 79 -3.50 -16.39 13.24
C ASP A 79 -3.33 -16.98 11.83
N PHE A 80 -2.36 -17.86 11.68
CA PHE A 80 -1.94 -18.36 10.37
C PHE A 80 -3.06 -19.08 9.61
N VAL A 81 -3.92 -19.83 10.30
CA VAL A 81 -5.06 -20.54 9.69
C VAL A 81 -5.99 -19.58 8.95
N HIS A 82 -6.31 -18.44 9.54
CA HIS A 82 -7.20 -17.45 8.92
C HIS A 82 -6.54 -16.75 7.71
N ARG A 83 -5.22 -16.64 7.71
CA ARG A 83 -4.48 -16.16 6.52
C ARG A 83 -4.52 -17.15 5.36
N VAL A 84 -4.59 -18.47 5.64
CA VAL A 84 -4.80 -19.49 4.59
C VAL A 84 -6.18 -19.31 3.97
N VAL A 85 -7.23 -19.14 4.78
CA VAL A 85 -8.59 -18.88 4.28
C VAL A 85 -8.65 -17.58 3.46
N GLN A 86 -8.02 -16.49 3.94
CA GLN A 86 -7.95 -15.22 3.19
C GLN A 86 -7.28 -15.41 1.82
N TRP A 87 -6.20 -16.20 1.73
CA TRP A 87 -5.55 -16.51 0.47
C TRP A 87 -6.41 -17.36 -0.44
N ALA A 88 -7.15 -18.35 0.09
CA ALA A 88 -8.04 -19.19 -0.71
C ALA A 88 -9.14 -18.37 -1.38
N VAL A 89 -9.71 -17.38 -0.70
CA VAL A 89 -10.67 -16.43 -1.28
C VAL A 89 -10.00 -15.48 -2.25
N TYR A 90 -8.86 -14.86 -1.85
CA TYR A 90 -8.17 -13.85 -2.62
C TYR A 90 -7.76 -14.34 -4.00
N GLN A 91 -7.17 -15.53 -4.11
CA GLN A 91 -6.66 -16.03 -5.39
C GLN A 91 -7.77 -16.39 -6.39
N VAL A 92 -8.99 -16.63 -5.93
CA VAL A 92 -10.17 -16.86 -6.78
C VAL A 92 -10.88 -15.55 -7.15
N VAL A 93 -11.02 -14.64 -6.18
CA VAL A 93 -11.85 -13.42 -6.34
C VAL A 93 -11.05 -12.26 -6.94
N ASN A 94 -9.82 -12.03 -6.48
CA ASN A 94 -9.02 -10.86 -6.86
C ASN A 94 -8.76 -10.73 -8.37
N PRO A 95 -8.48 -11.80 -9.15
CA PRO A 95 -8.23 -11.67 -10.60
C PRO A 95 -9.35 -10.98 -11.38
N ALA A 96 -10.61 -11.18 -10.95
CA ALA A 96 -11.77 -10.55 -11.58
C ALA A 96 -11.81 -9.03 -11.34
N PHE A 97 -11.31 -8.57 -10.19
CA PHE A 97 -11.19 -7.14 -9.91
C PHE A 97 -9.96 -6.53 -10.56
N VAL A 98 -8.80 -7.20 -10.54
CA VAL A 98 -7.57 -6.72 -11.19
C VAL A 98 -7.80 -6.39 -12.66
N SER A 99 -8.61 -7.20 -13.36
CA SER A 99 -8.98 -6.94 -14.76
C SER A 99 -9.80 -5.67 -14.98
N SER A 100 -10.39 -5.11 -13.93
CA SER A 100 -11.18 -3.86 -13.98
C SER A 100 -10.38 -2.62 -13.58
N TYR A 101 -9.21 -2.78 -12.95
CA TYR A 101 -8.40 -1.65 -12.53
C TYR A 101 -7.79 -0.91 -13.71
N ILE A 102 -7.78 0.41 -13.64
CA ILE A 102 -7.12 1.25 -14.65
C ILE A 102 -5.59 1.00 -14.65
N GLU A 103 -4.92 1.32 -15.74
CA GLU A 103 -3.45 1.17 -15.84
C GLU A 103 -2.70 2.03 -14.82
N ASP A 104 -3.24 3.20 -14.52
CA ASP A 104 -2.63 4.21 -13.64
C ASP A 104 -2.94 3.98 -12.15
N SER A 105 -3.49 2.81 -11.79
CA SER A 105 -3.72 2.38 -10.41
C SER A 105 -2.63 1.41 -9.96
N PHE A 106 -2.05 1.68 -8.80
CA PHE A 106 -0.91 0.95 -8.23
C PHE A 106 -1.19 0.58 -6.76
N ALA A 107 -0.32 -0.21 -6.17
CA ALA A 107 -0.37 -0.82 -4.86
C ALA A 107 -1.23 -2.09 -4.77
N CYS A 108 -0.71 -3.10 -4.12
CA CYS A 108 -1.35 -4.40 -3.91
C CYS A 108 -1.86 -5.06 -5.22
N ILE A 109 -1.28 -4.70 -6.34
CA ILE A 109 -1.53 -5.26 -7.67
C ILE A 109 -0.21 -5.88 -8.15
N PRO A 110 -0.19 -7.14 -8.58
CA PRO A 110 1.02 -7.78 -9.10
C PRO A 110 1.66 -6.95 -10.23
N GLY A 111 2.98 -6.74 -10.13
CA GLY A 111 3.74 -5.93 -11.10
C GLY A 111 3.58 -4.41 -10.98
N ARG A 112 2.68 -3.90 -10.13
CA ARG A 112 2.39 -2.46 -9.99
C ARG A 112 2.78 -1.92 -8.60
N GLY A 113 4.07 -2.01 -8.26
CA GLY A 113 4.62 -1.52 -6.99
C GLY A 113 4.94 -0.02 -6.96
N THR A 114 5.57 0.43 -5.86
CA THR A 114 5.95 1.84 -5.62
C THR A 114 6.81 2.45 -6.72
N ASN A 115 7.77 1.67 -7.25
CA ASN A 115 8.68 2.14 -8.30
C ASN A 115 7.94 2.34 -9.63
N ALA A 116 7.03 1.43 -9.99
CA ALA A 116 6.22 1.55 -11.18
C ALA A 116 5.28 2.77 -11.11
N ALA A 117 4.67 3.02 -9.93
CA ALA A 117 3.85 4.20 -9.70
C ALA A 117 4.65 5.51 -9.82
N ALA A 118 5.86 5.56 -9.23
CA ALA A 118 6.74 6.73 -9.32
C ALA A 118 7.18 6.99 -10.76
N GLN A 119 7.56 5.96 -11.51
CA GLN A 119 7.93 6.07 -12.93
C GLN A 119 6.76 6.53 -13.79
N ARG A 120 5.54 6.04 -13.52
CA ARG A 120 4.36 6.50 -14.26
C ARG A 120 4.07 7.98 -14.03
N LEU A 121 4.15 8.44 -12.78
CA LEU A 121 3.99 9.85 -12.47
C LEU A 121 5.12 10.68 -13.10
N TYR A 122 6.35 10.18 -13.10
CA TYR A 122 7.48 10.86 -13.74
C TYR A 122 7.25 11.06 -15.24
N GLN A 123 6.74 10.04 -15.95
CA GLN A 123 6.37 10.16 -17.38
C GLN A 123 5.36 11.30 -17.58
N PHE A 124 4.33 11.40 -16.73
CA PHE A 124 3.35 12.47 -16.81
C PHE A 124 3.95 13.85 -16.51
N MET A 125 4.81 13.95 -15.49
CA MET A 125 5.53 15.18 -15.16
C MET A 125 6.44 15.64 -16.31
N GLN A 126 7.14 14.71 -16.97
CA GLN A 126 7.96 15.00 -18.16
C GLN A 126 7.11 15.51 -19.31
N GLN A 127 5.98 14.85 -19.61
CA GLN A 127 5.09 15.27 -20.70
C GLN A 127 4.53 16.68 -20.44
N ALA A 128 4.05 16.96 -19.24
CA ALA A 128 3.57 18.27 -18.83
C ALA A 128 4.68 19.34 -18.91
N GLY A 129 5.90 19.01 -18.43
CA GLY A 129 7.06 19.88 -18.50
C GLY A 129 7.46 20.22 -19.93
N ARG A 130 7.50 19.24 -20.84
CA ARG A 130 7.78 19.47 -22.27
C ARG A 130 6.73 20.37 -22.91
N LYS A 131 5.44 20.16 -22.67
CA LYS A 131 4.37 21.03 -23.18
C LYS A 131 4.52 22.47 -22.67
N GLN A 132 4.81 22.64 -21.39
CA GLN A 132 5.05 23.95 -20.79
C GLN A 132 6.25 24.65 -21.45
N GLN A 133 7.36 23.93 -21.68
CA GLN A 133 8.56 24.46 -22.33
C GLN A 133 8.30 24.83 -23.80
N GLN A 134 7.59 24.00 -24.54
CA GLN A 134 7.25 24.23 -25.96
C GLN A 134 6.35 25.46 -26.14
N ALA A 135 5.47 25.76 -25.19
CA ALA A 135 4.63 26.95 -25.23
C ALA A 135 5.41 28.26 -25.10
N GLY A 136 6.65 28.19 -24.62
CA GLY A 136 7.56 29.35 -24.48
C GLY A 136 7.15 30.31 -23.37
N LEU A 137 7.78 31.51 -23.40
CA LEU A 137 7.57 32.58 -22.44
C LEU A 137 6.74 33.71 -23.07
N ASP A 138 5.99 34.42 -22.25
CA ASP A 138 5.34 35.70 -22.62
C ASP A 138 6.32 36.85 -22.63
N ALA A 139 5.87 38.04 -22.98
CA ALA A 139 6.68 39.27 -23.03
C ALA A 139 7.27 39.65 -21.66
N SER A 140 6.73 39.15 -20.54
CA SER A 140 7.24 39.39 -19.17
C SER A 140 8.19 38.30 -18.69
N GLY A 141 8.53 37.31 -19.54
CA GLY A 141 9.41 36.19 -19.19
C GLY A 141 8.70 35.08 -18.39
N ARG A 142 7.36 35.07 -18.33
CA ARG A 142 6.59 34.03 -17.65
C ARG A 142 6.17 32.93 -18.62
N PRO A 143 6.05 31.65 -18.17
CA PRO A 143 5.53 30.59 -19.03
C PRO A 143 4.13 30.93 -19.55
N LYS A 144 3.93 30.87 -20.87
CA LYS A 144 2.61 31.01 -21.52
C LYS A 144 1.64 29.92 -21.13
N LEU A 145 2.16 28.72 -20.86
CA LEU A 145 1.43 27.57 -20.36
C LEU A 145 2.06 27.13 -19.03
N ARG A 146 1.27 26.96 -17.99
CA ARG A 146 1.77 26.57 -16.68
C ARG A 146 1.01 25.35 -16.16
N TYR A 147 1.72 24.24 -15.98
CA TYR A 147 1.15 23.06 -15.36
C TYR A 147 1.23 23.10 -13.83
N TRP A 148 0.22 22.51 -13.22
CA TRP A 148 0.08 22.36 -11.78
C TRP A 148 -0.09 20.87 -11.45
N VAL A 149 0.40 20.47 -10.29
CA VAL A 149 0.18 19.14 -9.73
C VAL A 149 -0.68 19.27 -8.48
N GLN A 150 -1.68 18.41 -8.38
CA GLN A 150 -2.51 18.23 -7.20
C GLN A 150 -2.27 16.86 -6.61
N LYS A 151 -2.05 16.83 -5.30
CA LYS A 151 -2.08 15.60 -4.51
C LYS A 151 -3.36 15.59 -3.67
N LEU A 152 -4.03 14.43 -3.60
CA LEU A 152 -5.15 14.16 -2.71
C LEU A 152 -4.79 12.95 -1.83
N ASP A 153 -5.19 13.00 -0.57
CA ASP A 153 -5.03 11.94 0.42
C ASP A 153 -6.39 11.70 1.08
N THR A 154 -6.78 10.45 1.25
CA THR A 154 -8.05 10.12 1.92
C THR A 154 -7.83 10.09 3.43
N SER A 155 -8.72 10.75 4.19
CA SER A 155 -8.62 10.82 5.64
C SER A 155 -8.77 9.44 6.27
N LYS A 156 -7.69 8.96 6.93
CA LYS A 156 -7.70 7.68 7.69
C LYS A 156 -8.34 6.52 6.92
N PHE A 157 -8.00 6.39 5.67
CA PHE A 157 -8.65 5.58 4.66
C PHE A 157 -9.12 4.20 5.17
N PHE A 158 -8.19 3.33 5.63
CA PHE A 158 -8.54 2.00 6.10
C PHE A 158 -9.52 1.98 7.27
N TYR A 159 -9.47 2.98 8.15
CA TYR A 159 -10.33 3.08 9.33
C TYR A 159 -11.70 3.73 9.04
N ARG A 160 -11.93 4.17 7.80
CA ARG A 160 -13.14 4.87 7.37
C ARG A 160 -13.93 4.14 6.29
N ILE A 161 -13.38 3.06 5.73
CA ILE A 161 -14.08 2.26 4.71
C ILE A 161 -15.39 1.74 5.30
N ASP A 162 -16.49 2.05 4.64
CA ASP A 162 -17.81 1.62 5.01
C ASP A 162 -18.04 0.15 4.63
N HIS A 163 -18.52 -0.66 5.58
CA HIS A 163 -18.68 -2.10 5.39
C HIS A 163 -19.75 -2.43 4.35
N LYS A 164 -20.91 -1.74 4.42
CA LYS A 164 -22.03 -1.95 3.49
C LYS A 164 -21.63 -1.61 2.06
N VAL A 165 -20.93 -0.50 1.88
CA VAL A 165 -20.39 -0.10 0.56
C VAL A 165 -19.44 -1.17 0.03
N SER A 166 -18.51 -1.65 0.85
CA SER A 166 -17.52 -2.67 0.44
C SER A 166 -18.16 -3.99 0.06
N LEU A 167 -19.14 -4.45 0.83
CA LEU A 167 -19.90 -5.67 0.55
C LEU A 167 -20.76 -5.53 -0.72
N ASP A 168 -21.38 -4.38 -0.93
CA ASP A 168 -22.15 -4.09 -2.15
C ASP A 168 -21.26 -4.10 -3.41
N LEU A 169 -20.07 -3.50 -3.35
CA LEU A 169 -19.12 -3.48 -4.47
C LEU A 169 -18.65 -4.90 -4.86
N ILE A 170 -18.41 -5.77 -3.89
CA ILE A 170 -18.13 -7.19 -4.14
C ILE A 170 -19.38 -7.89 -4.70
N GLY A 171 -20.52 -7.69 -4.06
CA GLY A 171 -21.78 -8.32 -4.45
C GLY A 171 -22.13 -8.07 -5.91
N ARG A 172 -22.03 -6.84 -6.39
CA ARG A 172 -22.26 -6.48 -7.81
C ARG A 172 -21.37 -7.29 -8.78
N LYS A 173 -20.12 -7.56 -8.41
CA LYS A 173 -19.18 -8.31 -9.26
C LYS A 173 -19.45 -9.79 -9.27
N CYS A 174 -19.97 -10.34 -8.17
CA CYS A 174 -20.20 -11.75 -7.93
C CYS A 174 -21.67 -12.12 -8.02
N ASN A 175 -22.53 -11.21 -8.50
CA ASN A 175 -23.98 -11.38 -8.55
C ASN A 175 -24.58 -11.76 -7.20
N TYR A 176 -24.06 -11.19 -6.12
CA TYR A 176 -24.47 -11.44 -4.74
C TYR A 176 -24.52 -12.93 -4.37
N ASP A 177 -23.51 -13.70 -4.86
CA ASP A 177 -23.38 -15.12 -4.53
C ASP A 177 -23.50 -15.32 -3.01
N PRO A 178 -24.52 -16.06 -2.50
CA PRO A 178 -24.83 -16.09 -1.08
C PRO A 178 -23.69 -16.65 -0.22
N TRP A 179 -22.95 -17.65 -0.76
CA TRP A 179 -21.83 -18.24 -0.04
C TRP A 179 -20.66 -17.28 0.09
N LEU A 180 -20.32 -16.56 -0.99
CA LEU A 180 -19.25 -15.56 -0.93
C LEU A 180 -19.64 -14.38 -0.03
N MET A 181 -20.89 -13.91 -0.13
CA MET A 181 -21.37 -12.81 0.71
C MET A 181 -21.32 -13.17 2.20
N TRP A 182 -21.74 -14.40 2.57
CA TRP A 182 -21.58 -14.90 3.93
C TRP A 182 -20.11 -14.83 4.39
N LEU A 183 -19.19 -15.34 3.59
CA LEU A 183 -17.78 -15.40 3.98
C LEU A 183 -17.13 -14.00 4.04
N MET A 184 -17.45 -13.12 3.08
CA MET A 184 -16.96 -11.74 3.07
C MET A 184 -17.53 -10.91 4.23
N ASP A 185 -18.77 -11.14 4.62
CA ASP A 185 -19.39 -10.51 5.78
C ASP A 185 -18.63 -10.84 7.07
N LEU A 186 -18.23 -12.10 7.27
CA LEU A 186 -17.42 -12.52 8.41
C LEU A 186 -16.06 -11.81 8.48
N PHE A 187 -15.44 -11.48 7.34
CA PHE A 187 -14.16 -10.80 7.33
C PHE A 187 -14.29 -9.27 7.42
N VAL A 188 -15.37 -8.71 6.89
CA VAL A 188 -15.61 -7.26 6.87
C VAL A 188 -16.17 -6.79 8.21
N ASN A 189 -17.25 -7.39 8.67
CA ASN A 189 -17.89 -7.03 9.92
C ASN A 189 -17.16 -7.62 11.15
N ALA A 190 -16.44 -8.76 10.97
CA ALA A 190 -15.61 -9.39 11.99
C ALA A 190 -16.26 -9.34 13.38
N PRO A 191 -17.28 -10.17 13.65
CA PRO A 191 -18.10 -10.07 14.85
C PRO A 191 -17.28 -9.97 16.15
N GLY A 192 -17.58 -8.98 16.99
CA GLY A 192 -16.85 -8.71 18.24
C GLY A 192 -15.56 -7.91 18.08
N GLU A 193 -15.23 -7.44 16.88
CA GLU A 193 -14.09 -6.56 16.60
C GLU A 193 -14.54 -5.20 16.08
N ARG A 194 -13.77 -4.16 16.39
CA ARG A 194 -14.01 -2.79 15.96
C ARG A 194 -12.76 -2.24 15.28
N PHE A 195 -12.93 -1.64 14.11
CA PHE A 195 -11.82 -1.13 13.30
C PHE A 195 -11.99 0.33 12.92
N GLY A 196 -13.20 0.87 13.01
CA GLY A 196 -13.56 2.19 12.54
C GLY A 196 -13.11 3.31 13.47
N PHE A 197 -12.65 4.43 12.90
CA PHE A 197 -12.35 5.63 13.66
C PHE A 197 -13.43 6.68 13.42
N PRO A 198 -14.02 7.27 14.49
CA PRO A 198 -14.92 8.43 14.37
C PRO A 198 -14.24 9.62 13.68
N PRO A 199 -15.02 10.55 13.11
CA PRO A 199 -14.51 11.78 12.51
C PRO A 199 -13.65 12.58 13.50
N GLY A 200 -12.47 13.08 13.00
CA GLY A 200 -11.57 13.91 13.78
C GLY A 200 -10.61 13.18 14.69
N LEU A 201 -10.94 11.97 15.17
CA LEU A 201 -10.15 11.23 16.17
C LEU A 201 -9.04 10.39 15.54
N GLY A 202 -7.93 10.21 16.26
CA GLY A 202 -6.77 9.39 15.91
C GLY A 202 -6.64 8.17 16.82
N ILE A 203 -5.58 7.41 16.60
CA ILE A 203 -5.32 6.18 17.35
C ILE A 203 -5.06 6.44 18.85
N ASN A 204 -4.52 7.62 19.18
CA ASN A 204 -4.21 8.01 20.56
C ASN A 204 -5.38 8.74 21.24
N ASP A 205 -6.44 9.02 20.48
CA ASP A 205 -7.58 9.78 20.96
C ASP A 205 -8.80 8.86 21.24
N LEU A 206 -8.61 7.53 21.09
CA LEU A 206 -9.70 6.56 21.09
C LEU A 206 -9.42 5.40 22.03
N GLU A 207 -10.38 5.12 22.88
CA GLU A 207 -10.46 3.82 23.56
C GLU A 207 -11.05 2.77 22.60
N PRO A 208 -10.72 1.46 22.79
CA PRO A 208 -11.21 0.40 21.91
C PRO A 208 -12.74 0.36 21.73
N GLU A 209 -13.47 0.72 22.78
CA GLU A 209 -14.93 0.73 22.83
C GLU A 209 -15.57 1.88 22.02
N GLU A 210 -14.82 2.95 21.79
CA GLU A 210 -15.24 4.10 21.01
C GLU A 210 -15.06 3.90 19.50
N MET A 211 -14.37 2.82 19.11
CA MET A 211 -14.20 2.48 17.69
C MET A 211 -15.53 2.01 17.08
N LEU A 212 -15.74 2.32 15.80
CA LEU A 212 -16.95 1.99 15.05
C LEU A 212 -16.94 0.53 14.58
N GLU A 213 -18.10 -0.13 14.61
CA GLU A 213 -18.29 -1.52 14.17
C GLU A 213 -18.63 -1.63 12.68
N ASP A 214 -19.33 -0.63 12.13
CA ASP A 214 -19.83 -0.61 10.76
C ASP A 214 -18.84 -0.02 9.75
N LYS A 215 -17.67 0.38 10.22
CA LYS A 215 -16.60 0.99 9.41
C LYS A 215 -15.23 0.47 9.80
N GLY A 216 -14.32 0.66 8.86
CA GLY A 216 -12.92 0.32 9.04
C GLY A 216 -12.60 -1.11 8.65
N LEU A 217 -11.39 -1.28 8.14
CA LEU A 217 -10.83 -2.58 7.78
C LEU A 217 -9.50 -2.79 8.53
N ALA A 218 -9.28 -3.99 9.05
CA ALA A 218 -8.05 -4.34 9.75
C ALA A 218 -6.82 -4.13 8.85
N VAL A 219 -5.92 -3.23 9.26
CA VAL A 219 -4.68 -2.95 8.52
C VAL A 219 -3.72 -4.11 8.71
N GLY A 220 -3.41 -4.83 7.63
CA GLY A 220 -2.52 -6.00 7.63
C GLY A 220 -3.17 -7.28 7.08
N SER A 221 -4.49 -7.29 6.87
CA SER A 221 -5.20 -8.36 6.20
C SER A 221 -5.07 -8.25 4.66
N LEU A 222 -4.90 -9.40 3.99
CA LEU A 222 -4.81 -9.48 2.54
C LEU A 222 -6.14 -9.10 1.86
N LEU A 223 -7.26 -9.64 2.35
CA LEU A 223 -8.58 -9.34 1.81
C LEU A 223 -8.94 -7.86 1.99
N ASN A 224 -8.56 -7.26 3.11
CA ASN A 224 -8.83 -5.86 3.36
C ASN A 224 -8.04 -4.93 2.42
N GLN A 225 -6.83 -5.33 2.00
CA GLN A 225 -6.10 -4.62 0.95
C GLN A 225 -6.81 -4.71 -0.41
N MET A 226 -7.39 -5.87 -0.75
CA MET A 226 -8.21 -6.05 -1.94
C MET A 226 -9.47 -5.17 -1.88
N LEU A 227 -10.19 -5.19 -0.76
CA LEU A 227 -11.38 -4.36 -0.53
C LEU A 227 -11.05 -2.86 -0.65
N ALA A 228 -9.95 -2.42 -0.06
CA ALA A 228 -9.47 -1.05 -0.17
C ALA A 228 -9.25 -0.63 -1.63
N ASN A 229 -8.63 -1.49 -2.45
CA ASN A 229 -8.47 -1.24 -3.89
C ASN A 229 -9.80 -1.25 -4.64
N ILE A 230 -10.74 -2.13 -4.30
CA ILE A 230 -12.07 -2.18 -4.89
C ILE A 230 -12.82 -0.86 -4.64
N ASN A 231 -12.80 -0.35 -3.41
CA ASN A 231 -13.40 0.94 -3.08
C ASN A 231 -12.78 2.09 -3.90
N GLN A 232 -11.46 2.17 -3.96
CA GLN A 232 -10.77 3.22 -4.69
C GLN A 232 -10.90 3.09 -6.23
N ASN A 233 -11.16 1.90 -6.76
CA ASN A 233 -11.41 1.70 -8.18
C ASN A 233 -12.65 2.45 -8.68
N GLU A 234 -13.66 2.68 -7.81
CA GLU A 234 -14.80 3.54 -8.13
C GLU A 234 -14.34 4.99 -8.39
N VAL A 235 -13.44 5.51 -7.57
CA VAL A 235 -12.83 6.85 -7.77
C VAL A 235 -12.02 6.89 -9.07
N ASP A 236 -11.24 5.83 -9.35
CA ASP A 236 -10.45 5.72 -10.59
C ASP A 236 -11.34 5.79 -11.83
N HIS A 237 -12.46 5.05 -11.83
CA HIS A 237 -13.39 5.06 -12.94
C HIS A 237 -14.11 6.39 -13.07
N PHE A 238 -14.52 7.03 -11.97
CA PHE A 238 -15.09 8.37 -11.98
C PHE A 238 -14.10 9.37 -12.58
N ALA A 239 -12.86 9.41 -12.10
CA ALA A 239 -11.81 10.30 -12.57
C ALA A 239 -11.49 10.12 -14.07
N LYS A 240 -11.39 8.86 -14.53
CA LYS A 240 -10.99 8.57 -15.92
C LYS A 240 -12.15 8.63 -16.92
N ARG A 241 -13.34 8.17 -16.56
CA ARG A 241 -14.46 8.03 -17.50
C ARG A 241 -15.40 9.24 -17.50
N GLN A 242 -15.67 9.81 -16.32
CA GLN A 242 -16.58 10.96 -16.20
C GLN A 242 -15.82 12.28 -16.28
N LEU A 243 -14.79 12.46 -15.44
CA LEU A 243 -13.99 13.69 -15.43
C LEU A 243 -12.94 13.73 -16.54
N ARG A 244 -12.65 12.59 -17.20
CA ARG A 244 -11.68 12.45 -18.30
C ARG A 244 -10.28 12.98 -17.95
N ILE A 245 -9.86 12.81 -16.70
CA ILE A 245 -8.56 13.28 -16.23
C ILE A 245 -7.44 12.47 -16.91
N HIS A 246 -6.69 13.11 -17.79
CA HIS A 246 -5.63 12.46 -18.53
C HIS A 246 -4.44 12.08 -17.63
N TYR A 247 -3.89 13.04 -16.91
CA TYR A 247 -2.77 12.86 -15.99
C TYR A 247 -3.29 12.52 -14.59
N TYR A 248 -3.48 11.24 -14.33
CA TYR A 248 -4.01 10.71 -13.07
C TYR A 248 -3.23 9.46 -12.69
N VAL A 249 -2.69 9.41 -11.49
CA VAL A 249 -2.01 8.24 -10.92
C VAL A 249 -2.48 8.04 -9.49
N ARG A 250 -2.78 6.80 -9.12
CA ARG A 250 -3.14 6.45 -7.74
C ARG A 250 -2.22 5.37 -7.18
N TYR A 251 -1.82 5.55 -5.93
CA TYR A 251 -1.16 4.53 -5.12
C TYR A 251 -1.92 4.37 -3.81
N MET A 252 -2.74 3.33 -3.69
CA MET A 252 -3.70 3.09 -2.59
C MET A 252 -4.65 4.30 -2.43
N ASP A 253 -4.52 5.06 -1.34
CA ASP A 253 -5.29 6.27 -1.01
C ASP A 253 -4.67 7.58 -1.52
N ASP A 254 -3.41 7.53 -1.95
CA ASP A 254 -2.68 8.68 -2.52
C ASP A 254 -3.03 8.85 -4.00
N ILE A 255 -3.70 9.95 -4.37
CA ILE A 255 -4.03 10.31 -5.76
C ILE A 255 -3.18 11.52 -6.18
N VAL A 256 -2.62 11.48 -7.38
CA VAL A 256 -1.90 12.63 -7.99
C VAL A 256 -2.47 12.90 -9.38
N MET A 257 -2.77 14.17 -9.64
CA MET A 257 -3.32 14.67 -10.91
C MET A 257 -2.54 15.89 -11.40
N LEU A 258 -2.48 16.10 -12.72
CA LEU A 258 -1.90 17.30 -13.31
C LEU A 258 -2.88 17.95 -14.28
N ALA A 259 -2.87 19.29 -14.32
CA ALA A 259 -3.55 20.10 -15.32
C ALA A 259 -2.78 21.39 -15.58
N ASP A 260 -3.10 22.04 -16.68
CA ASP A 260 -2.58 23.37 -17.05
C ASP A 260 -3.37 24.51 -16.40
N SER A 261 -4.47 24.21 -15.73
CA SER A 261 -5.30 25.14 -14.99
C SER A 261 -5.42 24.74 -13.53
N LYS A 262 -5.10 25.67 -12.63
CA LYS A 262 -5.34 25.50 -11.19
C LYS A 262 -6.84 25.46 -10.87
N ALA A 263 -7.66 26.20 -11.62
CA ALA A 263 -9.12 26.20 -11.47
C ALA A 263 -9.70 24.82 -11.79
N GLN A 264 -9.23 24.18 -12.86
CA GLN A 264 -9.64 22.83 -13.25
C GLN A 264 -9.27 21.78 -12.16
N LEU A 265 -8.11 21.89 -11.55
CA LEU A 265 -7.74 20.99 -10.44
C LEU A 265 -8.62 21.18 -9.21
N LEU A 266 -9.02 22.43 -8.90
CA LEU A 266 -9.94 22.72 -7.81
C LEU A 266 -11.33 22.14 -8.08
N GLU A 267 -11.82 22.28 -9.30
CA GLU A 267 -13.09 21.70 -9.75
C GLU A 267 -13.07 20.17 -9.64
N TRP A 268 -12.05 19.50 -10.18
CA TRP A 268 -11.91 18.05 -10.08
C TRP A 268 -11.81 17.58 -8.62
N ARG A 269 -11.09 18.34 -7.78
CA ARG A 269 -11.02 18.03 -6.35
C ARG A 269 -12.40 18.05 -5.70
N GLN A 270 -13.19 19.07 -6.00
CA GLN A 270 -14.55 19.20 -5.46
C GLN A 270 -15.39 18.01 -5.92
N GLN A 271 -15.46 17.74 -7.22
CA GLN A 271 -16.25 16.64 -7.79
C GLN A 271 -15.82 15.26 -7.25
N ILE A 272 -14.51 15.01 -7.10
CA ILE A 272 -13.99 13.77 -6.49
C ILE A 272 -14.40 13.71 -5.00
N SER A 273 -14.32 14.81 -4.27
CA SER A 273 -14.70 14.86 -2.86
C SER A 273 -16.19 14.57 -2.66
N GLU A 274 -17.05 15.14 -3.49
CA GLU A 274 -18.50 14.91 -3.49
C GLU A 274 -18.81 13.44 -3.83
N PHE A 275 -18.18 12.91 -4.88
CA PHE A 275 -18.31 11.50 -5.27
C PHE A 275 -17.90 10.55 -4.13
N MET A 276 -16.75 10.81 -3.50
CA MET A 276 -16.25 9.98 -2.39
C MET A 276 -17.19 10.03 -1.18
N ALA A 277 -17.70 11.21 -0.84
CA ALA A 277 -18.65 11.38 0.27
C ALA A 277 -19.98 10.68 0.01
N ASP A 278 -20.55 10.87 -1.18
CA ASP A 278 -21.84 10.31 -1.54
C ASP A 278 -21.79 8.78 -1.71
N ARG A 279 -20.86 8.29 -2.54
CA ARG A 279 -20.82 6.89 -2.99
C ARG A 279 -20.04 5.96 -2.08
N LEU A 280 -18.97 6.45 -1.43
CA LEU A 280 -18.05 5.63 -0.65
C LEU A 280 -18.05 5.96 0.84
N LYS A 281 -18.74 7.03 1.26
CA LYS A 281 -18.75 7.53 2.65
C LYS A 281 -17.33 7.88 3.16
N LEU A 282 -16.47 8.34 2.25
CA LEU A 282 -15.08 8.70 2.50
C LEU A 282 -14.85 10.19 2.31
N GLU A 283 -13.88 10.75 3.00
CA GLU A 283 -13.51 12.16 2.98
C GLU A 283 -12.04 12.37 2.61
N LEU A 284 -11.78 13.43 1.86
CA LEU A 284 -10.40 13.87 1.60
C LEU A 284 -9.77 14.49 2.85
N ASN A 285 -8.48 14.28 3.03
CA ASN A 285 -7.70 14.91 4.10
C ASN A 285 -7.28 16.33 3.68
N PRO A 286 -7.85 17.40 4.26
CA PRO A 286 -7.56 18.77 3.84
C PRO A 286 -6.10 19.18 4.12
N LYS A 287 -5.47 18.62 5.17
CA LYS A 287 -4.09 18.95 5.56
C LYS A 287 -3.04 18.33 4.63
N LYS A 288 -3.39 17.24 3.94
CA LYS A 288 -2.48 16.52 3.03
C LYS A 288 -2.86 16.68 1.56
N SER A 289 -3.96 17.36 1.26
CA SER A 289 -4.42 17.65 -0.10
C SER A 289 -4.02 19.06 -0.49
N PHE A 290 -3.17 19.20 -1.53
CA PHE A 290 -2.61 20.48 -1.95
C PHE A 290 -2.43 20.57 -3.46
N ILE A 291 -2.29 21.81 -3.96
CA ILE A 291 -1.96 22.13 -5.36
C ILE A 291 -0.69 22.97 -5.37
N GLN A 292 0.24 22.64 -6.26
CA GLN A 292 1.47 23.41 -6.46
C GLN A 292 1.94 23.36 -7.93
N PRO A 293 2.80 24.30 -8.37
CA PRO A 293 3.42 24.22 -9.69
C PRO A 293 4.24 22.94 -9.85
N ILE A 294 4.27 22.35 -11.05
CA ILE A 294 5.05 21.14 -11.32
C ILE A 294 6.56 21.35 -11.11
N SER A 295 7.06 22.61 -11.22
CA SER A 295 8.46 22.96 -10.97
C SER A 295 8.92 22.67 -9.54
N HIS A 296 7.99 22.64 -8.56
CA HIS A 296 8.30 22.33 -7.17
C HIS A 296 8.51 20.83 -6.94
N GLY A 297 8.16 19.97 -7.93
CA GLY A 297 8.11 18.52 -7.77
C GLY A 297 7.01 18.07 -6.79
N VAL A 298 6.74 16.80 -6.72
CA VAL A 298 5.71 16.23 -5.83
C VAL A 298 6.22 15.00 -5.11
N ASP A 299 5.89 14.87 -3.81
CA ASP A 299 6.23 13.71 -3.01
C ASP A 299 5.22 12.58 -3.29
N PHE A 300 5.71 11.46 -3.85
CA PHE A 300 4.91 10.28 -4.16
C PHE A 300 5.74 8.99 -4.03
N CYS A 301 5.19 7.95 -3.42
CA CYS A 301 5.81 6.64 -3.29
C CYS A 301 7.28 6.66 -2.82
N GLN A 302 7.59 7.40 -1.75
CA GLN A 302 8.94 7.58 -1.16
C GLN A 302 9.90 8.47 -1.97
N TYR A 303 9.51 8.96 -3.13
CA TYR A 303 10.30 9.83 -3.99
C TYR A 303 9.73 11.24 -4.04
N ARG A 304 10.57 12.20 -4.45
CA ARG A 304 10.16 13.52 -4.91
C ARG A 304 10.40 13.61 -6.40
N ILE A 305 9.33 13.76 -7.15
CA ILE A 305 9.30 13.63 -8.60
C ILE A 305 9.23 15.04 -9.21
N PHE A 306 10.19 15.37 -10.05
CA PHE A 306 10.27 16.61 -10.81
C PHE A 306 10.00 16.33 -12.30
N THR A 307 10.01 17.36 -13.12
CA THR A 307 9.79 17.23 -14.57
C THR A 307 10.97 16.61 -15.32
N ASN A 308 12.17 16.66 -14.77
CA ASN A 308 13.42 16.22 -15.41
C ASN A 308 14.22 15.20 -14.59
N HIS A 309 13.86 14.94 -13.35
CA HIS A 309 14.54 13.97 -12.50
C HIS A 309 13.65 13.47 -11.35
N ILE A 310 14.08 12.38 -10.72
CA ILE A 310 13.47 11.82 -9.49
C ILE A 310 14.52 11.86 -8.39
N LYS A 311 14.16 12.33 -7.19
CA LYS A 311 15.00 12.26 -5.99
C LYS A 311 14.34 11.40 -4.92
N LEU A 312 15.14 10.81 -4.03
CA LEU A 312 14.61 10.22 -2.82
C LEU A 312 14.00 11.30 -1.93
N LYS A 313 12.81 11.06 -1.39
CA LYS A 313 12.16 12.01 -0.45
C LYS A 313 13.06 12.25 0.77
N LYS A 314 13.21 13.51 1.19
CA LYS A 314 14.10 13.91 2.31
C LYS A 314 13.89 13.06 3.58
N ALA A 315 12.63 12.87 3.99
CA ALA A 315 12.31 12.05 5.17
C ALA A 315 12.75 10.59 4.99
N THR A 316 12.61 10.01 3.79
CA THR A 316 13.06 8.66 3.47
C THR A 316 14.59 8.55 3.50
N ALA A 317 15.30 9.55 2.95
CA ALA A 317 16.77 9.61 2.98
C ALA A 317 17.32 9.70 4.41
N LEU A 318 16.70 10.54 5.26
CA LEU A 318 17.11 10.68 6.66
C LEU A 318 16.88 9.37 7.44
N ARG A 319 15.71 8.74 7.28
CA ARG A 319 15.40 7.45 7.91
C ARG A 319 16.36 6.35 7.44
N MET A 320 16.67 6.30 6.15
CA MET A 320 17.66 5.37 5.60
C MET A 320 19.03 5.55 6.26
N LYS A 321 19.53 6.79 6.32
CA LYS A 321 20.83 7.11 6.97
C LYS A 321 20.83 6.69 8.44
N HIS A 322 19.76 6.98 9.18
CA HIS A 322 19.63 6.59 10.58
C HIS A 322 19.65 5.05 10.74
N ASN A 323 18.88 4.33 9.92
CA ASN A 323 18.83 2.89 9.99
C ASN A 323 20.18 2.24 9.58
N LEU A 324 20.87 2.76 8.58
CA LEU A 324 22.19 2.29 8.19
C LEU A 324 23.21 2.46 9.33
N LYS A 325 23.22 3.60 10.01
CA LYS A 325 24.07 3.81 11.20
C LYS A 325 23.76 2.80 12.31
N ARG A 326 22.47 2.54 12.55
CA ARG A 326 22.04 1.52 13.51
C ARG A 326 22.52 0.12 13.13
N ILE A 327 22.36 -0.28 11.87
CA ILE A 327 22.80 -1.59 11.36
C ILE A 327 24.31 -1.74 11.46
N GLN A 328 25.06 -0.69 11.12
CA GLN A 328 26.53 -0.68 11.25
C GLN A 328 26.97 -0.92 12.70
N ARG A 329 26.34 -0.23 13.67
CA ARG A 329 26.60 -0.42 15.10
C ARG A 329 26.27 -1.85 15.57
N LEU A 330 25.04 -2.33 15.28
CA LEU A 330 24.62 -3.68 15.68
C LEU A 330 25.49 -4.78 15.11
N TYR A 331 26.00 -4.61 13.89
CA TYR A 331 26.94 -5.53 13.29
C TYR A 331 28.33 -5.48 13.97
N ALA A 332 28.84 -4.29 14.23
CA ALA A 332 30.10 -4.10 14.94
C ALA A 332 30.10 -4.73 16.35
N GLU A 333 28.97 -4.62 17.06
CA GLU A 333 28.73 -5.21 18.39
C GLU A 333 28.42 -6.73 18.35
N GLY A 334 28.34 -7.35 17.16
CA GLY A 334 28.03 -8.77 17.01
C GLY A 334 26.56 -9.16 17.23
N GLN A 335 25.65 -8.17 17.36
CA GLN A 335 24.24 -8.41 17.64
C GLN A 335 23.43 -8.87 16.40
N ILE A 336 23.96 -8.68 15.22
CA ILE A 336 23.35 -9.17 13.97
C ILE A 336 24.41 -9.86 13.08
N SER A 337 23.94 -10.79 12.25
CA SER A 337 24.80 -11.45 11.26
C SER A 337 25.13 -10.53 10.07
N LEU A 338 26.22 -10.83 9.37
CA LEU A 338 26.60 -10.15 8.12
C LEU A 338 25.47 -10.24 7.08
N GLU A 339 24.86 -11.41 6.93
CA GLU A 339 23.75 -11.64 6.01
C GLU A 339 22.57 -10.68 6.27
N ARG A 340 22.21 -10.47 7.55
CA ARG A 340 21.15 -9.54 7.94
C ARG A 340 21.51 -8.09 7.62
N ALA A 341 22.76 -7.71 7.86
CA ALA A 341 23.27 -6.38 7.52
C ALA A 341 23.24 -6.15 6.00
N GLN A 342 23.76 -7.09 5.23
CA GLN A 342 23.78 -7.05 3.76
C GLN A 342 22.37 -6.98 3.16
N LYS A 343 21.39 -7.75 3.65
CA LYS A 343 19.99 -7.67 3.20
C LYS A 343 19.42 -6.26 3.36
N THR A 344 19.75 -5.57 4.45
CA THR A 344 19.31 -4.19 4.67
C THR A 344 19.97 -3.22 3.69
N VAL A 345 21.26 -3.36 3.44
CA VAL A 345 22.00 -2.55 2.46
C VAL A 345 21.43 -2.76 1.06
N THR A 346 21.26 -4.02 0.62
CA THR A 346 20.67 -4.36 -0.68
C THR A 346 19.29 -3.76 -0.88
N SER A 347 18.45 -3.75 0.18
CA SER A 347 17.14 -3.10 0.11
C SER A 347 17.24 -1.60 -0.16
N TYR A 348 18.20 -0.90 0.47
CA TYR A 348 18.39 0.54 0.25
C TYR A 348 19.09 0.85 -1.07
N THR A 349 20.06 0.05 -1.51
CA THR A 349 20.68 0.23 -2.84
C THR A 349 19.66 -0.01 -3.95
N GLY A 350 18.77 -0.99 -3.79
CA GLY A 350 17.62 -1.18 -4.68
C GLY A 350 16.66 0.02 -4.71
N LEU A 351 16.41 0.68 -3.57
CA LEU A 351 15.60 1.90 -3.55
C LEU A 351 16.31 3.08 -4.26
N LEU A 352 17.62 3.22 -4.05
CA LEU A 352 18.43 4.29 -4.64
C LEU A 352 18.60 4.15 -6.16
N SER A 353 18.57 2.92 -6.70
CA SER A 353 18.72 2.70 -8.15
C SER A 353 17.55 3.22 -8.99
N HIS A 354 16.43 3.58 -8.36
CA HIS A 354 15.25 4.12 -9.05
C HIS A 354 15.15 5.66 -9.04
N CYS A 355 16.20 6.37 -8.60
CA CYS A 355 16.22 7.83 -8.55
C CYS A 355 17.63 8.39 -8.74
N ASP A 356 17.72 9.71 -8.96
CA ASP A 356 18.98 10.43 -9.04
C ASP A 356 19.64 10.51 -7.67
N SER A 357 20.40 9.49 -7.34
CA SER A 357 20.98 9.28 -6.02
C SER A 357 22.49 9.16 -6.01
N TRP A 358 23.18 9.44 -7.14
CA TRP A 358 24.63 9.23 -7.25
C TRP A 358 25.43 9.88 -6.11
N GLN A 359 25.23 11.18 -5.86
CA GLN A 359 25.92 11.88 -4.78
C GLN A 359 25.62 11.29 -3.40
N LEU A 360 24.34 10.95 -3.16
CA LEU A 360 23.91 10.31 -1.91
C LEU A 360 24.54 8.91 -1.75
N THR A 361 24.56 8.14 -2.82
CA THR A 361 25.17 6.80 -2.86
C THR A 361 26.68 6.89 -2.59
N GLN A 362 27.41 7.79 -3.26
CA GLN A 362 28.83 8.00 -3.02
C GLN A 362 29.12 8.46 -1.59
N SER A 363 28.31 9.37 -1.04
CA SER A 363 28.50 9.83 0.34
C SER A 363 28.30 8.74 1.40
N ILE A 364 27.54 7.69 1.08
CA ILE A 364 27.24 6.58 2.02
C ILE A 364 28.16 5.38 1.76
N PHE A 365 28.22 4.92 0.51
CA PHE A 365 28.82 3.64 0.12
C PHE A 365 30.07 3.76 -0.77
N GLY A 366 30.43 4.96 -1.22
CA GLY A 366 31.64 5.19 -2.05
C GLY A 366 32.94 4.89 -1.28
N GLU A 367 34.10 5.04 -1.92
CA GLU A 367 35.41 4.80 -1.32
C GLU A 367 35.60 5.57 0.00
N ASN A 368 35.22 6.86 0.00
CA ASN A 368 35.23 7.72 1.18
C ASN A 368 33.89 7.76 1.92
N GLY A 369 32.97 6.81 1.61
CA GLY A 369 31.67 6.72 2.24
C GLY A 369 31.78 6.32 3.71
N TRP A 370 30.86 6.85 4.52
CA TRP A 370 30.89 6.63 5.96
C TRP A 370 30.33 5.25 6.38
N PHE A 371 29.64 4.51 5.53
CA PHE A 371 29.05 3.22 5.87
C PHE A 371 30.03 2.08 5.54
N LYS A 372 30.52 1.37 6.58
CA LYS A 372 31.40 0.22 6.45
C LYS A 372 30.97 -0.86 7.44
N LEU A 373 30.88 -2.11 7.00
CA LEU A 373 30.59 -3.27 7.86
C LEU A 373 31.90 -3.85 8.37
N GLN A 374 32.28 -3.49 9.60
CA GLN A 374 33.46 -4.01 10.29
C GLN A 374 33.08 -4.49 11.69
N ARG A 375 33.65 -5.61 12.16
CA ARG A 375 33.52 -6.07 13.54
C ARG A 375 34.47 -5.31 14.44
N ASN A 376 34.11 -5.11 15.71
CA ASN A 376 35.00 -4.45 16.67
C ASN A 376 36.29 -5.23 16.92
N ASN A 377 36.28 -6.56 16.76
CA ASN A 377 37.49 -7.39 16.88
C ASN A 377 38.46 -7.15 15.72
N ASP A 378 37.98 -6.82 14.52
CA ASP A 378 38.86 -6.54 13.36
C ASP A 378 39.64 -5.21 13.52
N LYS A 379 39.23 -4.34 14.46
CA LYS A 379 39.96 -3.12 14.79
C LYS A 379 41.15 -3.36 15.72
N LYS A 380 41.06 -4.35 16.63
CA LYS A 380 42.16 -4.66 17.57
C LYS A 380 43.38 -5.27 16.88
N ASP A 381 43.14 -6.01 15.77
CA ASP A 381 44.26 -6.62 15.02
C ASP A 381 45.02 -5.61 14.12
N LYS A 382 44.41 -4.45 13.78
CA LYS A 382 45.07 -3.40 13.00
C LYS A 382 45.91 -2.44 13.85
N ASP A 383 45.60 -2.31 15.13
CA ASP A 383 46.36 -1.46 16.06
C ASP A 383 47.53 -2.23 16.73
N ASN A 384 47.61 -3.54 16.52
CA ASN A 384 48.72 -4.37 17.04
C ASN A 384 49.79 -4.73 15.99
N THR A 385 49.77 -4.12 14.83
CA THR A 385 50.82 -4.27 13.81
C THR A 385 51.63 -2.97 13.71
N PHE A 386 52.45 -2.72 14.74
CA PHE A 386 53.61 -1.87 14.71
C PHE A 386 54.79 -2.55 15.39
#